data_92143439e97cc7595928522b172f9881
#
_entry.id   92143439e97cc7595928522b172f9881
#
_cell.length_a   1.000
_cell.length_b   1.000
_cell.length_c   1.000
_cell.angle_alpha   90.00
_cell.angle_beta   90.00
_cell.angle_gamma   90.00
#
_symmetry.space_group_name_H-M   'P 1'
#
loop_
_entity.id
_entity.type
_entity.pdbx_description
1 polymer ?
#
loop_
_entity_poly.entity_id
_entity_poly.type
_entity_poly.pdbx_seq_one_letter_code
_entity_poly.pdbx_strand_id
1 'polypeptide(L)'
;MSASLLAVIAMLFWGVAYVPSAWLVETWPPLLAAAARIGVGGLLLIIALVALRQPIGTGTGIWVVVVLALTQSVAFYGATFIGIAHEGAGIAAVLANTDPLFVAALAAIFLNERLNRRQWMGLLVGLIGAAVVVWKGPLWPPSISLVSLAVIGGAVAWAIGTVAVAGRIRQEARPIPIAAWQMVLGGIILGVLGLVFEGPPASTGGREIGLILLLGLVGSAIPFALFYLALGRGEAGKVSAWFFLVPVIGVLTAWPLLGETPGLRLWIGLVLVCGGLWMVLAPVRR
;
A
#
# COMPACT_ATOMS: atom_id res chain seq x y z
N MET A 1 -15.90 12.06 -8.47
CA MET A 1 -15.04 10.94 -8.92
C MET A 1 -15.62 9.65 -8.38
N SER A 2 -15.61 8.55 -9.16
CA SER A 2 -16.03 7.22 -8.71
C SER A 2 -15.00 6.60 -7.76
N ALA A 3 -15.40 5.60 -6.95
CA ALA A 3 -14.49 4.86 -6.09
C ALA A 3 -13.34 4.22 -6.88
N SER A 4 -13.64 3.60 -8.02
CA SER A 4 -12.64 3.00 -8.90
C SER A 4 -11.62 4.01 -9.44
N LEU A 5 -12.04 5.21 -9.85
CA LEU A 5 -11.12 6.22 -10.37
C LEU A 5 -10.17 6.72 -9.26
N LEU A 6 -10.69 6.94 -8.04
CA LEU A 6 -9.86 7.30 -6.88
C LEU A 6 -8.86 6.19 -6.56
N ALA A 7 -9.30 4.92 -6.56
CA ALA A 7 -8.45 3.78 -6.32
C ALA A 7 -7.35 3.65 -7.37
N VAL A 8 -7.68 3.69 -8.68
CA VAL A 8 -6.69 3.62 -9.76
C VAL A 8 -5.62 4.69 -9.63
N ILE A 9 -6.02 5.94 -9.39
CA ILE A 9 -5.05 7.04 -9.21
C ILE A 9 -4.17 6.77 -7.99
N ALA A 10 -4.73 6.30 -6.87
CA ALA A 10 -3.94 5.93 -5.70
C ALA A 10 -2.91 4.84 -6.02
N MET A 11 -3.29 3.79 -6.79
CA MET A 11 -2.39 2.70 -7.18
C MET A 11 -1.29 3.17 -8.13
N LEU A 12 -1.56 4.13 -9.03
CA LEU A 12 -0.53 4.76 -9.85
C LEU A 12 0.56 5.41 -8.97
N PHE A 13 0.15 6.18 -7.98
CA PHE A 13 1.07 6.84 -7.05
C PHE A 13 1.85 5.82 -6.21
N TRP A 14 1.19 4.79 -5.67
CA TRP A 14 1.88 3.75 -4.90
C TRP A 14 2.83 2.93 -5.75
N GLY A 15 2.46 2.57 -6.99
CA GLY A 15 3.33 1.82 -7.89
C GLY A 15 4.61 2.58 -8.25
N VAL A 16 4.48 3.86 -8.60
CA VAL A 16 5.65 4.73 -8.87
C VAL A 16 6.56 4.86 -7.66
N ALA A 17 6.03 4.81 -6.44
CA ALA A 17 6.80 5.01 -5.22
C ALA A 17 7.76 3.85 -4.85
N TYR A 18 7.64 2.66 -5.47
CA TYR A 18 8.52 1.52 -5.15
C TYR A 18 9.98 1.78 -5.53
N VAL A 19 10.24 2.37 -6.69
CA VAL A 19 11.62 2.67 -7.13
C VAL A 19 12.31 3.69 -6.22
N PRO A 20 11.72 4.88 -5.93
CA PRO A 20 12.30 5.79 -4.95
C PRO A 20 12.44 5.19 -3.54
N SER A 21 11.56 4.27 -3.14
CA SER A 21 11.68 3.56 -1.85
C SER A 21 12.91 2.64 -1.84
N ALA A 22 13.17 1.92 -2.94
CA ALA A 22 14.38 1.11 -3.07
C ALA A 22 15.66 1.97 -3.01
N TRP A 23 15.66 3.11 -3.67
CA TRP A 23 16.81 4.04 -3.58
C TRP A 23 17.04 4.61 -2.17
N LEU A 24 15.97 4.84 -1.41
CA LEU A 24 16.09 5.37 -0.04
C LEU A 24 16.69 4.32 0.90
N VAL A 25 16.32 3.04 0.79
CA VAL A 25 16.86 1.98 1.65
C VAL A 25 18.31 1.58 1.32
N GLU A 26 18.92 2.12 0.25
CA GLU A 26 20.34 1.98 -0.01
C GLU A 26 21.21 2.72 1.04
N THR A 27 20.69 3.81 1.60
CA THR A 27 21.42 4.69 2.53
C THR A 27 20.72 4.86 3.87
N TRP A 28 19.43 4.53 3.95
CA TRP A 28 18.62 4.64 5.15
C TRP A 28 18.18 3.26 5.65
N PRO A 29 18.24 3.02 6.97
CA PRO A 29 17.65 1.81 7.58
C PRO A 29 16.18 1.68 7.21
N PRO A 30 15.69 0.46 6.92
CA PRO A 30 14.35 0.22 6.39
C PRO A 30 13.22 0.82 7.24
N LEU A 31 13.26 0.66 8.56
CA LEU A 31 12.22 1.20 9.45
C LEU A 31 12.26 2.73 9.49
N LEU A 32 13.46 3.34 9.47
CA LEU A 32 13.59 4.80 9.42
C LEU A 32 13.15 5.37 8.07
N ALA A 33 13.43 4.68 6.97
CA ALA A 33 12.95 5.07 5.64
C ALA A 33 11.41 5.02 5.58
N ALA A 34 10.80 3.95 6.13
CA ALA A 34 9.35 3.84 6.26
C ALA A 34 8.77 4.95 7.15
N ALA A 35 9.41 5.20 8.31
CA ALA A 35 9.01 6.26 9.25
C ALA A 35 9.01 7.64 8.59
N ALA A 36 10.10 8.01 7.91
CA ALA A 36 10.24 9.28 7.23
C ALA A 36 9.18 9.47 6.14
N ARG A 37 9.01 8.45 5.27
CA ARG A 37 7.99 8.45 4.21
C ARG A 37 6.59 8.68 4.78
N ILE A 38 6.18 7.85 5.75
CA ILE A 38 4.82 7.87 6.31
C ILE A 38 4.62 9.13 7.16
N GLY A 39 5.56 9.47 8.04
CA GLY A 39 5.48 10.64 8.92
C GLY A 39 5.37 11.94 8.14
N VAL A 40 6.23 12.15 7.13
CA VAL A 40 6.16 13.32 6.25
C VAL A 40 4.82 13.34 5.49
N GLY A 41 4.35 12.20 4.97
CA GLY A 41 3.05 12.13 4.31
C GLY A 41 1.89 12.54 5.22
N GLY A 42 1.88 12.08 6.47
CA GLY A 42 0.87 12.46 7.47
C GLY A 42 0.93 13.95 7.80
N LEU A 43 2.13 14.50 8.00
CA LEU A 43 2.32 15.93 8.24
C LEU A 43 1.86 16.80 7.06
N LEU A 44 2.16 16.38 5.83
CA LEU A 44 1.70 17.09 4.63
C LEU A 44 0.17 17.12 4.55
N LEU A 45 -0.52 16.03 4.91
CA LEU A 45 -1.98 16.00 4.97
C LEU A 45 -2.51 16.94 6.07
N ILE A 46 -1.89 16.98 7.24
CA ILE A 46 -2.29 17.91 8.32
C ILE A 46 -2.10 19.35 7.85
N ILE A 47 -0.95 19.68 7.27
CA ILE A 47 -0.66 21.01 6.74
C ILE A 47 -1.70 21.41 5.68
N ALA A 48 -2.02 20.49 4.76
CA ALA A 48 -3.04 20.74 3.74
C ALA A 48 -4.43 20.99 4.35
N LEU A 49 -4.84 20.20 5.34
CA LEU A 49 -6.12 20.42 6.04
C LEU A 49 -6.17 21.79 6.73
N VAL A 50 -5.12 22.17 7.44
CA VAL A 50 -5.02 23.49 8.10
C VAL A 50 -5.04 24.61 7.09
N ALA A 51 -4.23 24.52 6.03
CA ALA A 51 -4.15 25.54 4.98
C ALA A 51 -5.51 25.73 4.26
N LEU A 52 -6.25 24.63 4.06
CA LEU A 52 -7.59 24.65 3.46
C LEU A 52 -8.71 24.93 4.48
N ARG A 53 -8.36 25.25 5.73
CA ARG A 53 -9.29 25.50 6.84
C ARG A 53 -10.28 24.34 7.03
N GLN A 54 -9.86 23.11 6.74
CA GLN A 54 -10.64 21.92 6.97
C GLN A 54 -10.41 21.38 8.39
N PRO A 55 -11.42 20.74 9.00
CA PRO A 55 -11.26 20.19 10.33
C PRO A 55 -10.25 19.04 10.37
N ILE A 56 -9.32 19.09 11.32
CA ILE A 56 -8.31 18.04 11.56
C ILE A 56 -8.82 16.92 12.48
N GLY A 57 -9.99 17.08 13.08
CA GLY A 57 -10.60 16.04 13.93
C GLY A 57 -11.08 14.86 13.08
N THR A 58 -10.82 13.65 13.54
CA THR A 58 -11.10 12.39 12.80
C THR A 58 -12.58 12.03 12.75
N GLY A 59 -13.39 12.57 13.67
CA GLY A 59 -14.78 12.13 13.83
C GLY A 59 -14.92 10.73 14.43
N THR A 60 -13.82 10.16 14.96
CA THR A 60 -13.79 8.83 15.58
C THR A 60 -12.89 8.82 16.82
N GLY A 61 -12.98 7.76 17.65
CA GLY A 61 -12.15 7.62 18.85
C GLY A 61 -10.66 7.41 18.50
N ILE A 62 -9.78 7.87 19.40
CA ILE A 62 -8.31 7.76 19.24
C ILE A 62 -7.86 6.32 18.98
N TRP A 63 -8.53 5.33 19.55
CA TRP A 63 -8.20 3.92 19.37
C TRP A 63 -8.27 3.46 17.91
N VAL A 64 -9.16 4.05 17.09
CA VAL A 64 -9.21 3.75 15.65
C VAL A 64 -7.92 4.22 14.99
N VAL A 65 -7.46 5.43 15.32
CA VAL A 65 -6.18 5.97 14.81
C VAL A 65 -5.00 5.10 15.24
N VAL A 66 -4.98 4.65 16.50
CA VAL A 66 -3.92 3.77 17.03
C VAL A 66 -3.92 2.43 16.29
N VAL A 67 -5.08 1.78 16.15
CA VAL A 67 -5.18 0.51 15.41
C VAL A 67 -4.71 0.66 13.97
N LEU A 68 -5.09 1.74 13.29
CA LEU A 68 -4.66 2.00 11.92
C LEU A 68 -3.17 2.32 11.85
N ALA A 69 -2.63 3.08 12.80
CA ALA A 69 -1.19 3.34 12.87
C ALA A 69 -0.40 2.03 13.04
N LEU A 70 -0.84 1.14 13.92
CA LEU A 70 -0.18 -0.14 14.17
C LEU A 70 -0.32 -1.09 12.97
N THR A 71 -1.48 -1.16 12.34
CA THR A 71 -1.73 -2.12 11.25
C THR A 71 -1.23 -1.62 9.90
N GLN A 72 -1.60 -0.41 9.49
CA GLN A 72 -1.29 0.10 8.15
C GLN A 72 0.05 0.81 8.06
N SER A 73 0.49 1.50 9.12
CA SER A 73 1.79 2.16 9.09
C SER A 73 2.89 1.26 9.66
N VAL A 74 2.78 0.79 10.90
CA VAL A 74 3.88 0.07 11.55
C VAL A 74 4.04 -1.33 10.95
N ALA A 75 3.02 -2.18 11.03
CA ALA A 75 3.13 -3.57 10.58
C ALA A 75 3.30 -3.66 9.06
N PHE A 76 2.46 -2.99 8.27
CA PHE A 76 2.52 -3.09 6.81
C PHE A 76 3.76 -2.40 6.23
N TYR A 77 3.97 -1.10 6.51
CA TYR A 77 5.11 -0.39 5.91
C TYR A 77 6.44 -0.82 6.51
N GLY A 78 6.51 -1.12 7.82
CA GLY A 78 7.71 -1.67 8.44
C GLY A 78 8.12 -2.99 7.76
N ALA A 79 7.21 -3.95 7.66
CA ALA A 79 7.48 -5.22 6.99
C ALA A 79 7.79 -5.05 5.49
N THR A 80 7.07 -4.16 4.78
CA THR A 80 7.32 -3.90 3.36
C THR A 80 8.70 -3.31 3.11
N PHE A 81 9.16 -2.35 3.92
CA PHE A 81 10.48 -1.75 3.76
C PHE A 81 11.61 -2.71 4.14
N ILE A 82 11.43 -3.54 5.17
CA ILE A 82 12.33 -4.66 5.47
C ILE A 82 12.35 -5.63 4.28
N GLY A 83 11.19 -5.94 3.69
CA GLY A 83 11.08 -6.76 2.48
C GLY A 83 11.83 -6.17 1.29
N ILE A 84 11.71 -4.86 1.04
CA ILE A 84 12.44 -4.16 -0.04
C ILE A 84 13.95 -4.30 0.15
N ALA A 85 14.44 -4.10 1.38
CA ALA A 85 15.86 -4.15 1.68
C ALA A 85 16.48 -5.55 1.55
N HIS A 86 15.73 -6.61 1.89
CA HIS A 86 16.26 -7.98 1.94
C HIS A 86 15.88 -8.87 0.75
N GLU A 87 14.65 -8.69 0.21
CA GLU A 87 14.12 -9.52 -0.89
C GLU A 87 14.09 -8.78 -2.23
N GLY A 88 14.30 -7.47 -2.19
CA GLY A 88 14.14 -6.57 -3.33
C GLY A 88 12.72 -6.07 -3.54
N ALA A 89 12.61 -4.91 -4.18
CA ALA A 89 11.35 -4.18 -4.36
C ALA A 89 10.26 -5.00 -5.08
N GLY A 90 10.65 -5.83 -6.05
CA GLY A 90 9.71 -6.65 -6.81
C GLY A 90 9.02 -7.71 -5.97
N ILE A 91 9.79 -8.52 -5.22
CA ILE A 91 9.24 -9.59 -4.36
C ILE A 91 8.42 -8.95 -3.23
N ALA A 92 8.94 -7.92 -2.57
CA ALA A 92 8.22 -7.18 -1.54
C ALA A 92 6.87 -6.63 -2.06
N ALA A 93 6.85 -6.08 -3.28
CA ALA A 93 5.63 -5.60 -3.90
C ALA A 93 4.58 -6.70 -4.10
N VAL A 94 4.97 -7.89 -4.58
CA VAL A 94 4.00 -9.00 -4.75
C VAL A 94 3.46 -9.47 -3.40
N LEU A 95 4.35 -9.70 -2.43
CA LEU A 95 3.95 -10.20 -1.13
C LEU A 95 3.04 -9.21 -0.39
N ALA A 96 3.38 -7.91 -0.42
CA ALA A 96 2.54 -6.85 0.14
C ALA A 96 1.17 -6.79 -0.55
N ASN A 97 1.13 -6.94 -1.88
CA ASN A 97 -0.12 -6.90 -2.65
C ASN A 97 -0.91 -8.23 -2.66
N THR A 98 -0.68 -9.10 -1.68
CA THR A 98 -1.61 -10.19 -1.33
C THR A 98 -2.80 -9.70 -0.50
N ASP A 99 -2.72 -8.47 0.01
CA ASP A 99 -3.75 -7.83 0.86
C ASP A 99 -5.17 -7.85 0.29
N PRO A 100 -5.46 -7.74 -1.04
CA PRO A 100 -6.82 -7.76 -1.54
C PRO A 100 -7.57 -9.05 -1.22
N LEU A 101 -6.86 -10.19 -1.13
CA LEU A 101 -7.47 -11.46 -0.74
C LEU A 101 -7.94 -11.42 0.72
N PHE A 102 -7.11 -10.88 1.60
CA PHE A 102 -7.42 -10.73 3.03
C PHE A 102 -8.50 -9.67 3.26
N VAL A 103 -8.44 -8.53 2.54
CA VAL A 103 -9.48 -7.49 2.60
C VAL A 103 -10.83 -8.08 2.19
N ALA A 104 -10.87 -8.83 1.08
CA ALA A 104 -12.11 -9.44 0.59
C ALA A 104 -12.71 -10.43 1.61
N ALA A 105 -11.86 -11.27 2.23
CA ALA A 105 -12.29 -12.21 3.26
C ALA A 105 -12.83 -11.49 4.52
N LEU A 106 -12.09 -10.51 5.03
CA LEU A 106 -12.49 -9.75 6.22
C LEU A 106 -13.71 -8.86 5.95
N ALA A 107 -13.80 -8.24 4.76
CA ALA A 107 -14.95 -7.43 4.38
C ALA A 107 -16.23 -8.28 4.26
N ALA A 108 -16.12 -9.53 3.81
CA ALA A 108 -17.25 -10.47 3.80
C ALA A 108 -17.78 -10.77 5.21
N ILE A 109 -16.88 -10.87 6.19
CA ILE A 109 -17.23 -11.18 7.59
C ILE A 109 -17.75 -9.93 8.32
N PHE A 110 -17.04 -8.80 8.22
CA PHE A 110 -17.27 -7.64 9.08
C PHE A 110 -18.10 -6.52 8.42
N LEU A 111 -18.14 -6.45 7.08
CA LEU A 111 -18.85 -5.41 6.33
C LEU A 111 -20.04 -5.94 5.52
N ASN A 112 -20.33 -7.25 5.58
CA ASN A 112 -21.33 -7.93 4.76
C ASN A 112 -21.09 -7.78 3.23
N GLU A 113 -19.86 -7.55 2.81
CA GLU A 113 -19.45 -7.47 1.41
C GLU A 113 -19.13 -8.86 0.89
N ARG A 114 -20.12 -9.55 0.31
CA ARG A 114 -19.92 -10.92 -0.18
C ARG A 114 -19.48 -10.92 -1.64
N LEU A 115 -18.30 -11.48 -1.89
CA LEU A 115 -17.85 -11.75 -3.24
C LEU A 115 -18.41 -13.11 -3.71
N ASN A 116 -18.84 -13.15 -4.99
CA ASN A 116 -19.23 -14.40 -5.63
C ASN A 116 -18.01 -15.20 -6.11
N ARG A 117 -18.20 -16.44 -6.59
CA ARG A 117 -17.12 -17.32 -7.06
C ARG A 117 -16.26 -16.68 -8.15
N ARG A 118 -16.87 -15.98 -9.10
CA ARG A 118 -16.14 -15.27 -10.18
C ARG A 118 -15.23 -14.20 -9.64
N GLN A 119 -15.67 -13.43 -8.64
CA GLN A 119 -14.89 -12.37 -8.01
C GLN A 119 -13.70 -12.94 -7.22
N TRP A 120 -13.89 -14.04 -6.49
CA TRP A 120 -12.78 -14.76 -5.83
C TRP A 120 -11.76 -15.30 -6.83
N MET A 121 -12.22 -15.91 -7.93
CA MET A 121 -11.33 -16.31 -9.02
C MET A 121 -10.59 -15.12 -9.62
N GLY A 122 -11.25 -13.97 -9.78
CA GLY A 122 -10.65 -12.74 -10.25
C GLY A 122 -9.52 -12.24 -9.35
N LEU A 123 -9.69 -12.30 -8.02
CA LEU A 123 -8.63 -11.97 -7.07
C LEU A 123 -7.42 -12.90 -7.20
N LEU A 124 -7.66 -14.21 -7.33
CA LEU A 124 -6.59 -15.20 -7.52
C LEU A 124 -5.84 -14.99 -8.84
N VAL A 125 -6.57 -14.76 -9.94
CA VAL A 125 -5.97 -14.47 -11.26
C VAL A 125 -5.18 -13.18 -11.23
N GLY A 126 -5.68 -12.12 -10.57
CA GLY A 126 -4.98 -10.86 -10.39
C GLY A 126 -3.69 -11.02 -9.59
N LEU A 127 -3.72 -11.80 -8.50
CA LEU A 127 -2.54 -12.11 -7.70
C LEU A 127 -1.49 -12.89 -8.51
N ILE A 128 -1.91 -13.92 -9.26
CA ILE A 128 -1.02 -14.67 -10.14
C ILE A 128 -0.40 -13.73 -11.19
N GLY A 129 -1.20 -12.86 -11.79
CA GLY A 129 -0.73 -11.86 -12.75
C GLY A 129 0.33 -10.94 -12.15
N ALA A 130 0.09 -10.40 -10.95
CA ALA A 130 1.03 -9.56 -10.23
C ALA A 130 2.34 -10.32 -9.93
N ALA A 131 2.24 -11.59 -9.51
CA ALA A 131 3.40 -12.45 -9.29
C ALA A 131 4.21 -12.68 -10.58
N VAL A 132 3.55 -12.94 -11.72
CA VAL A 132 4.21 -13.14 -13.02
C VAL A 132 5.00 -11.91 -13.47
N VAL A 133 4.47 -10.69 -13.20
CA VAL A 133 5.13 -9.41 -13.57
C VAL A 133 6.52 -9.29 -12.94
N VAL A 134 6.64 -9.60 -11.66
CA VAL A 134 7.88 -9.34 -10.89
C VAL A 134 8.80 -10.56 -10.81
N TRP A 135 8.36 -11.74 -11.26
CA TRP A 135 9.12 -12.96 -11.14
C TRP A 135 10.34 -12.96 -12.07
N LYS A 136 11.54 -12.96 -11.49
CA LYS A 136 12.82 -12.97 -12.24
C LYS A 136 13.56 -14.33 -12.19
N GLY A 137 13.07 -15.31 -11.40
CA GLY A 137 13.75 -16.58 -11.12
C GLY A 137 13.15 -17.82 -11.78
N PRO A 138 13.70 -19.02 -11.51
CA PRO A 138 13.09 -20.30 -11.91
C PRO A 138 11.75 -20.50 -11.20
N LEU A 139 10.87 -21.30 -11.81
CA LEU A 139 9.46 -21.43 -11.37
C LEU A 139 9.25 -22.16 -10.03
N TRP A 140 10.29 -22.68 -9.36
CA TRP A 140 10.14 -23.47 -8.13
C TRP A 140 11.35 -23.40 -7.22
N PRO A 141 11.18 -23.49 -5.86
CA PRO A 141 10.55 -22.47 -5.03
C PRO A 141 11.59 -21.50 -4.48
N PRO A 142 11.30 -20.23 -4.29
CA PRO A 142 12.05 -19.45 -3.34
C PRO A 142 11.77 -20.05 -1.96
N SER A 143 12.81 -20.31 -1.18
CA SER A 143 12.67 -20.59 0.24
C SER A 143 11.87 -19.44 0.84
N ILE A 144 10.69 -19.72 1.42
CA ILE A 144 9.90 -18.71 2.11
C ILE A 144 10.73 -18.26 3.31
N SER A 145 11.27 -17.06 3.24
CA SER A 145 12.07 -16.48 4.33
C SER A 145 11.16 -15.96 5.45
N LEU A 146 11.71 -15.76 6.63
CA LEU A 146 11.00 -15.06 7.72
C LEU A 146 10.59 -13.65 7.30
N VAL A 147 11.39 -13.00 6.45
CA VAL A 147 11.08 -11.67 5.90
C VAL A 147 9.85 -11.74 4.99
N SER A 148 9.79 -12.74 4.10
CA SER A 148 8.61 -12.97 3.24
C SER A 148 7.34 -13.19 4.08
N LEU A 149 7.42 -13.98 5.16
CA LEU A 149 6.30 -14.19 6.09
C LEU A 149 5.91 -12.90 6.81
N ALA A 150 6.88 -12.08 7.21
CA ALA A 150 6.60 -10.78 7.83
C ALA A 150 5.87 -9.83 6.88
N VAL A 151 6.25 -9.79 5.59
CA VAL A 151 5.56 -8.96 4.57
C VAL A 151 4.12 -9.44 4.37
N ILE A 152 3.88 -10.76 4.30
CA ILE A 152 2.51 -11.31 4.21
C ILE A 152 1.72 -10.96 5.50
N GLY A 153 2.34 -11.07 6.67
CA GLY A 153 1.74 -10.63 7.94
C GLY A 153 1.38 -9.14 7.93
N GLY A 154 2.23 -8.30 7.32
CA GLY A 154 1.94 -6.90 7.05
C GLY A 154 0.73 -6.71 6.14
N ALA A 155 0.59 -7.51 5.09
CA ALA A 155 -0.58 -7.49 4.20
C ALA A 155 -1.88 -7.87 4.93
N VAL A 156 -1.84 -8.84 5.84
CA VAL A 156 -2.97 -9.16 6.73
C VAL A 156 -3.29 -7.99 7.65
N ALA A 157 -2.28 -7.37 8.26
CA ALA A 157 -2.47 -6.19 9.10
C ALA A 157 -3.07 -5.02 8.32
N TRP A 158 -2.59 -4.76 7.09
CA TRP A 158 -3.21 -3.78 6.18
C TRP A 158 -4.69 -4.06 5.94
N ALA A 159 -5.06 -5.31 5.69
CA ALA A 159 -6.44 -5.73 5.46
C ALA A 159 -7.32 -5.47 6.69
N ILE A 160 -6.83 -5.77 7.90
CA ILE A 160 -7.52 -5.47 9.16
C ILE A 160 -7.79 -3.96 9.26
N GLY A 161 -6.76 -3.14 9.06
CA GLY A 161 -6.90 -1.67 9.08
C GLY A 161 -7.88 -1.16 8.02
N THR A 162 -7.80 -1.68 6.80
CA THR A 162 -8.67 -1.28 5.68
C THR A 162 -10.14 -1.56 5.98
N VAL A 163 -10.46 -2.73 6.51
CA VAL A 163 -11.84 -3.10 6.86
C VAL A 163 -12.33 -2.27 8.06
N ALA A 164 -11.48 -2.07 9.07
CA ALA A 164 -11.80 -1.25 10.22
C ALA A 164 -12.09 0.20 9.83
N VAL A 165 -11.26 0.82 8.98
CA VAL A 165 -11.47 2.22 8.55
C VAL A 165 -12.66 2.36 7.60
N ALA A 166 -12.87 1.40 6.69
CA ALA A 166 -14.03 1.43 5.79
C ALA A 166 -15.34 1.40 6.58
N GLY A 167 -15.43 0.57 7.61
CA GLY A 167 -16.58 0.53 8.51
C GLY A 167 -16.82 1.87 9.24
N ARG A 168 -15.76 2.55 9.67
CA ARG A 168 -15.85 3.85 10.37
C ARG A 168 -16.19 5.01 9.45
N ILE A 169 -15.61 5.06 8.26
CA ILE A 169 -15.92 6.10 7.26
C ILE A 169 -17.42 6.06 6.90
N ARG A 170 -17.99 4.87 6.78
CA ARG A 170 -19.44 4.70 6.54
C ARG A 170 -20.31 5.18 7.72
N GLN A 171 -19.73 5.33 8.91
CA GLN A 171 -20.35 5.86 10.13
C GLN A 171 -19.96 7.32 10.37
N GLU A 172 -19.79 8.13 9.32
CA GLU A 172 -19.50 9.57 9.36
C GLU A 172 -18.08 9.96 9.83
N ALA A 173 -17.16 9.03 9.97
CA ALA A 173 -15.76 9.37 10.25
C ALA A 173 -15.11 10.08 9.04
N ARG A 174 -14.18 10.99 9.32
CA ARG A 174 -13.52 11.82 8.29
C ARG A 174 -12.29 11.12 7.73
N PRO A 175 -12.30 10.71 6.44
CA PRO A 175 -11.25 9.85 5.88
C PRO A 175 -9.85 10.51 5.88
N ILE A 176 -9.73 11.77 5.45
CA ILE A 176 -8.42 12.42 5.32
C ILE A 176 -7.78 12.70 6.69
N PRO A 177 -8.47 13.27 7.71
CA PRO A 177 -7.90 13.38 9.05
C PRO A 177 -7.48 12.04 9.67
N ILE A 178 -8.25 10.96 9.45
CA ILE A 178 -7.86 9.63 9.93
C ILE A 178 -6.56 9.18 9.26
N ALA A 179 -6.46 9.30 7.92
CA ALA A 179 -5.25 8.98 7.19
C ALA A 179 -4.05 9.78 7.70
N ALA A 180 -4.21 11.09 7.92
CA ALA A 180 -3.17 11.97 8.39
C ALA A 180 -2.63 11.56 9.77
N TRP A 181 -3.52 11.41 10.74
CA TRP A 181 -3.11 11.10 12.13
C TRP A 181 -2.55 9.69 12.29
N GLN A 182 -3.11 8.67 11.61
CA GLN A 182 -2.54 7.34 11.67
C GLN A 182 -1.13 7.28 11.06
N MET A 183 -0.88 8.06 10.00
CA MET A 183 0.44 8.15 9.37
C MET A 183 1.44 8.88 10.26
N VAL A 184 1.06 9.97 10.92
CA VAL A 184 1.92 10.68 11.87
C VAL A 184 2.28 9.78 13.05
N LEU A 185 1.28 9.15 13.67
CA LEU A 185 1.51 8.24 14.80
C LEU A 185 2.34 7.04 14.39
N GLY A 186 2.03 6.42 13.26
CA GLY A 186 2.80 5.30 12.72
C GLY A 186 4.23 5.65 12.36
N GLY A 187 4.44 6.85 11.79
CA GLY A 187 5.77 7.41 11.51
C GLY A 187 6.59 7.61 12.78
N ILE A 188 5.98 8.13 13.85
CA ILE A 188 6.65 8.27 15.15
C ILE A 188 7.03 6.90 15.71
N ILE A 189 6.12 5.93 15.72
CA ILE A 189 6.39 4.58 16.25
C ILE A 189 7.50 3.91 15.44
N LEU A 190 7.42 3.91 14.10
CA LEU A 190 8.47 3.36 13.23
C LEU A 190 9.80 4.08 13.42
N GLY A 191 9.78 5.40 13.60
CA GLY A 191 10.99 6.18 13.87
C GLY A 191 11.68 5.76 15.16
N VAL A 192 10.92 5.57 16.24
CA VAL A 192 11.45 5.08 17.51
C VAL A 192 11.99 3.64 17.35
N LEU A 193 11.23 2.74 16.71
CA LEU A 193 11.68 1.37 16.46
C LEU A 193 12.95 1.34 15.60
N GLY A 194 13.00 2.12 14.53
CA GLY A 194 14.17 2.21 13.66
C GLY A 194 15.41 2.72 14.40
N LEU A 195 15.29 3.78 15.21
CA LEU A 195 16.41 4.29 16.00
C LEU A 195 16.90 3.28 17.04
N VAL A 196 15.99 2.51 17.66
CA VAL A 196 16.34 1.54 18.69
C VAL A 196 16.98 0.27 18.09
N PHE A 197 16.46 -0.24 16.98
CA PHE A 197 16.87 -1.53 16.43
C PHE A 197 17.84 -1.45 15.25
N GLU A 198 17.83 -0.37 14.49
CA GLU A 198 18.65 -0.21 13.28
C GLU A 198 19.72 0.87 13.44
N GLY A 199 19.53 1.83 14.34
CA GLY A 199 20.41 2.98 14.52
C GLY A 199 20.15 4.11 13.50
N PRO A 200 20.95 5.20 13.54
CA PRO A 200 20.75 6.34 12.66
C PRO A 200 21.15 6.02 11.20
N PRO A 201 20.62 6.76 10.21
CA PRO A 201 20.99 6.56 8.81
C PRO A 201 22.46 6.89 8.55
N ALA A 202 23.07 6.19 7.59
CA ALA A 202 24.48 6.38 7.23
C ALA A 202 24.77 7.77 6.66
N SER A 203 23.82 8.34 5.92
CA SER A 203 23.89 9.69 5.38
C SER A 203 22.51 10.36 5.31
N THR A 204 22.51 11.69 5.39
CA THR A 204 21.30 12.50 5.18
C THR A 204 21.70 13.75 4.41
N GLY A 205 21.77 13.61 3.09
CA GLY A 205 22.09 14.69 2.16
C GLY A 205 20.83 15.20 1.43
N GLY A 206 21.06 16.07 0.45
CA GLY A 206 19.97 16.63 -0.35
C GLY A 206 19.19 15.58 -1.16
N ARG A 207 19.84 14.48 -1.59
CA ARG A 207 19.20 13.36 -2.30
C ARG A 207 18.18 12.67 -1.40
N GLU A 208 18.58 12.29 -0.19
CA GLU A 208 17.72 11.59 0.77
C GLU A 208 16.55 12.47 1.19
N ILE A 209 16.78 13.75 1.48
CA ILE A 209 15.71 14.71 1.79
C ILE A 209 14.73 14.81 0.63
N GLY A 210 15.23 14.93 -0.61
CA GLY A 210 14.39 14.95 -1.81
C GLY A 210 13.56 13.69 -1.97
N LEU A 211 14.14 12.50 -1.76
CA LEU A 211 13.42 11.21 -1.78
C LEU A 211 12.35 11.13 -0.69
N ILE A 212 12.65 11.57 0.53
CA ILE A 212 11.70 11.57 1.64
C ILE A 212 10.51 12.49 1.34
N LEU A 213 10.75 13.69 0.84
CA LEU A 213 9.69 14.63 0.47
C LEU A 213 8.83 14.09 -0.69
N LEU A 214 9.48 13.53 -1.72
CA LEU A 214 8.81 12.89 -2.84
C LEU A 214 7.94 11.72 -2.35
N LEU A 215 8.50 10.81 -1.56
CA LEU A 215 7.80 9.65 -1.01
C LEU A 215 6.72 10.06 -0.02
N GLY A 216 6.95 11.09 0.78
CA GLY A 216 5.95 11.65 1.68
C GLY A 216 4.72 12.17 0.91
N LEU A 217 4.94 12.93 -0.15
CA LEU A 217 3.86 13.50 -0.95
C LEU A 217 3.24 12.46 -1.89
N VAL A 218 4.05 11.94 -2.81
CA VAL A 218 3.61 11.07 -3.92
C VAL A 218 3.37 9.64 -3.45
N GLY A 219 4.22 9.13 -2.57
CA GLY A 219 4.12 7.76 -2.07
C GLY A 219 3.18 7.59 -0.89
N SER A 220 2.76 8.66 -0.23
CA SER A 220 1.98 8.54 1.02
C SER A 220 0.79 9.50 1.07
N ALA A 221 0.97 10.82 1.17
CA ALA A 221 -0.12 11.77 1.38
C ALA A 221 -1.24 11.66 0.32
N ILE A 222 -0.87 11.76 -0.95
CA ILE A 222 -1.84 11.70 -2.06
C ILE A 222 -2.54 10.34 -2.12
N PRO A 223 -1.83 9.19 -2.20
CA PRO A 223 -2.51 7.91 -2.37
C PRO A 223 -3.34 7.50 -1.15
N PHE A 224 -2.92 7.79 0.08
CA PHE A 224 -3.73 7.51 1.26
C PHE A 224 -5.02 8.34 1.27
N ALA A 225 -4.95 9.64 0.95
CA ALA A 225 -6.15 10.47 0.86
C ALA A 225 -7.14 9.91 -0.20
N LEU A 226 -6.63 9.58 -1.38
CA LEU A 226 -7.45 9.03 -2.47
C LEU A 226 -8.04 7.65 -2.12
N PHE A 227 -7.24 6.77 -1.53
CA PHE A 227 -7.68 5.43 -1.14
C PHE A 227 -8.76 5.47 -0.05
N TYR A 228 -8.58 6.31 0.98
CA TYR A 228 -9.58 6.45 2.04
C TYR A 228 -10.88 7.08 1.52
N LEU A 229 -10.78 8.04 0.60
CA LEU A 229 -11.96 8.57 -0.09
C LEU A 229 -12.65 7.51 -0.97
N ALA A 230 -11.87 6.61 -1.60
CA ALA A 230 -12.41 5.48 -2.37
C ALA A 230 -13.16 4.49 -1.47
N LEU A 231 -12.61 4.16 -0.29
CA LEU A 231 -13.26 3.30 0.70
C LEU A 231 -14.61 3.85 1.19
N GLY A 232 -14.73 5.18 1.29
CA GLY A 232 -16.01 5.83 1.63
C GLY A 232 -17.06 5.79 0.52
N ARG A 233 -16.68 5.42 -0.72
CA ARG A 233 -17.54 5.45 -1.91
C ARG A 233 -17.77 4.09 -2.55
N GLY A 234 -17.07 3.03 -2.09
CA GLY A 234 -17.11 1.71 -2.68
C GLY A 234 -16.99 0.59 -1.65
N GLU A 235 -17.18 -0.64 -2.13
CA GLU A 235 -16.94 -1.83 -1.33
C GLU A 235 -15.44 -2.04 -1.14
N ALA A 236 -15.00 -2.31 0.11
CA ALA A 236 -13.59 -2.40 0.45
C ALA A 236 -12.86 -3.48 -0.37
N GLY A 237 -13.48 -4.65 -0.57
CA GLY A 237 -12.92 -5.73 -1.39
C GLY A 237 -12.71 -5.32 -2.86
N LYS A 238 -13.64 -4.58 -3.46
CA LYS A 238 -13.53 -4.09 -4.85
C LYS A 238 -12.51 -2.96 -4.97
N VAL A 239 -12.46 -2.06 -3.99
CA VAL A 239 -11.48 -0.96 -3.95
C VAL A 239 -10.07 -1.50 -3.81
N SER A 240 -9.86 -2.48 -2.93
CA SER A 240 -8.55 -3.09 -2.71
C SER A 240 -8.09 -3.96 -3.87
N ALA A 241 -8.98 -4.55 -4.67
CA ALA A 241 -8.57 -5.32 -5.85
C ALA A 241 -7.67 -4.53 -6.82
N TRP A 242 -7.80 -3.20 -6.87
CA TRP A 242 -6.95 -2.33 -7.69
C TRP A 242 -5.46 -2.37 -7.29
N PHE A 243 -5.10 -2.84 -6.08
CA PHE A 243 -3.70 -3.01 -5.66
C PHE A 243 -2.91 -3.93 -6.58
N PHE A 244 -3.54 -4.85 -7.30
CA PHE A 244 -2.84 -5.68 -8.29
C PHE A 244 -2.21 -4.89 -9.44
N LEU A 245 -2.58 -3.62 -9.64
CA LEU A 245 -1.89 -2.72 -10.58
C LEU A 245 -0.53 -2.24 -10.05
N VAL A 246 -0.33 -2.21 -8.74
CA VAL A 246 0.87 -1.63 -8.12
C VAL A 246 2.17 -2.30 -8.63
N PRO A 247 2.31 -3.64 -8.64
CA PRO A 247 3.50 -4.29 -9.19
C PRO A 247 3.70 -4.02 -10.69
N VAL A 248 2.61 -3.96 -11.46
CA VAL A 248 2.66 -3.64 -12.91
C VAL A 248 3.23 -2.24 -13.13
N ILE A 249 2.71 -1.25 -12.39
CA ILE A 249 3.15 0.14 -12.45
C ILE A 249 4.60 0.26 -11.97
N GLY A 250 4.97 -0.47 -10.91
CA GLY A 250 6.34 -0.53 -10.40
C GLY A 250 7.34 -0.96 -11.49
N VAL A 251 7.04 -2.03 -12.23
CA VAL A 251 7.90 -2.51 -13.32
C VAL A 251 7.91 -1.52 -14.50
N LEU A 252 6.76 -0.96 -14.89
CA LEU A 252 6.68 0.05 -15.93
C LEU A 252 7.47 1.32 -15.59
N THR A 253 7.55 1.67 -14.30
CA THR A 253 8.31 2.82 -13.81
C THR A 253 9.81 2.50 -13.74
N ALA A 254 10.18 1.28 -13.36
CA ALA A 254 11.56 0.82 -13.31
C ALA A 254 12.21 0.81 -14.70
N TRP A 255 11.45 0.56 -15.76
CA TRP A 255 11.97 0.56 -17.13
C TRP A 255 12.74 1.84 -17.49
N PRO A 256 12.12 3.04 -17.53
CA PRO A 256 12.83 4.27 -17.88
C PRO A 256 13.83 4.73 -16.82
N LEU A 257 13.62 4.37 -15.53
CA LEU A 257 14.44 4.84 -14.41
C LEU A 257 15.68 3.97 -14.15
N LEU A 258 15.58 2.66 -14.43
CA LEU A 258 16.64 1.69 -14.19
C LEU A 258 17.19 1.07 -15.49
N GLY A 259 16.66 1.43 -16.67
CA GLY A 259 17.05 0.89 -17.97
C GLY A 259 16.63 -0.57 -18.20
N GLU A 260 15.76 -1.12 -17.38
CA GLU A 260 15.27 -2.49 -17.49
C GLU A 260 14.20 -2.60 -18.58
N THR A 261 14.47 -3.30 -19.69
CA THR A 261 13.43 -3.50 -20.74
C THR A 261 12.36 -4.49 -20.28
N PRO A 262 11.06 -4.16 -20.44
CA PRO A 262 9.98 -5.04 -20.05
C PRO A 262 9.96 -6.30 -20.94
N GLY A 263 10.16 -7.46 -20.30
CA GLY A 263 10.09 -8.74 -20.98
C GLY A 263 8.63 -9.21 -21.21
N LEU A 264 8.48 -10.35 -21.92
CA LEU A 264 7.17 -10.97 -22.18
C LEU A 264 6.33 -11.20 -20.92
N ARG A 265 6.97 -11.42 -19.76
CA ARG A 265 6.30 -11.62 -18.46
C ARG A 265 5.48 -10.41 -18.03
N LEU A 266 5.92 -9.19 -18.31
CA LEU A 266 5.11 -7.99 -18.03
C LEU A 266 3.78 -8.05 -18.78
N TRP A 267 3.80 -8.37 -20.06
CA TRP A 267 2.60 -8.40 -20.90
C TRP A 267 1.65 -9.53 -20.51
N ILE A 268 2.17 -10.72 -20.20
CA ILE A 268 1.36 -11.84 -19.69
C ILE A 268 0.73 -11.45 -18.34
N GLY A 269 1.53 -10.92 -17.41
CA GLY A 269 1.05 -10.51 -16.11
C GLY A 269 0.01 -9.39 -16.19
N LEU A 270 0.20 -8.41 -17.09
CA LEU A 270 -0.76 -7.33 -17.32
C LEU A 270 -2.11 -7.88 -17.80
N VAL A 271 -2.11 -8.82 -18.75
CA VAL A 271 -3.34 -9.47 -19.23
C VAL A 271 -4.06 -10.19 -18.08
N LEU A 272 -3.33 -10.92 -17.25
CA LEU A 272 -3.89 -11.62 -16.07
C LEU A 272 -4.44 -10.62 -15.04
N VAL A 273 -3.71 -9.54 -14.73
CA VAL A 273 -4.19 -8.49 -13.81
C VAL A 273 -5.45 -7.83 -14.34
N CYS A 274 -5.47 -7.41 -15.61
CA CYS A 274 -6.66 -6.79 -16.21
C CYS A 274 -7.84 -7.77 -16.26
N GLY A 275 -7.61 -9.04 -16.60
CA GLY A 275 -8.64 -10.09 -16.58
C GLY A 275 -9.20 -10.34 -15.19
N GLY A 276 -8.32 -10.43 -14.17
CA GLY A 276 -8.70 -10.58 -12.77
C GLY A 276 -9.54 -9.39 -12.28
N LEU A 277 -9.10 -8.15 -12.55
CA LEU A 277 -9.84 -6.93 -12.22
C LEU A 277 -11.21 -6.89 -12.90
N TRP A 278 -11.27 -7.26 -14.18
CA TRP A 278 -12.56 -7.35 -14.88
C TRP A 278 -13.51 -8.36 -14.21
N MET A 279 -13.00 -9.53 -13.79
CA MET A 279 -13.80 -10.53 -13.07
C MET A 279 -14.32 -10.00 -11.73
N VAL A 280 -13.55 -9.18 -11.01
CA VAL A 280 -13.96 -8.59 -9.72
C VAL A 280 -14.96 -7.45 -9.91
N LEU A 281 -14.72 -6.57 -10.86
CA LEU A 281 -15.41 -5.28 -10.98
C LEU A 281 -16.63 -5.31 -11.90
N ALA A 282 -16.68 -6.24 -12.87
CA ALA A 282 -17.80 -6.29 -13.80
C ALA A 282 -19.12 -6.65 -13.09
N PRO A 283 -20.22 -5.98 -13.45
CA PRO A 283 -21.51 -6.22 -12.84
C PRO A 283 -21.92 -7.68 -12.99
N VAL A 284 -22.48 -8.23 -11.91
CA VAL A 284 -23.08 -9.56 -11.95
C VAL A 284 -24.41 -9.44 -12.69
N ARG A 285 -24.48 -10.01 -13.89
CA ARG A 285 -25.80 -10.19 -14.54
C ARG A 285 -26.61 -11.12 -13.63
N ARG A 286 -27.63 -10.57 -13.01
CA ARG A 286 -28.67 -11.33 -12.29
C ARG A 286 -29.52 -12.12 -13.27
#